data_771f0bb57d0655ec4fb221b9239c174e
#
_entry.id   771f0bb57d0655ec4fb221b9239c174e
#
_cell.length_a   1.000
_cell.length_b   1.000
_cell.length_c   1.000
_cell.angle_alpha   90.00
_cell.angle_beta   90.00
_cell.angle_gamma   90.00
#
_symmetry.space_group_name_H-M   'P 1'
#
loop_
_entity.id
_entity.type
_entity.pdbx_description
1 polymer ?
#
loop_
_entity_poly.entity_id
_entity_poly.type
_entity_poly.pdbx_seq_one_letter_code
_entity_poly.pdbx_strand_id
1 'polypeptide(L)'
;WKPTIDISARDEYAFRWACFNGHLTVVRQLYQWKPTIDISVFDEEAFRYTCNNGHLTVVRQLYQWKPTIDISAYQESAFRLACQYGHLEVVRQLYKWKPTIDISANDEYAFRMACCNGHLKVVRQLYKWKPTIDISSNDEMAFIMACFNEHLQVVRQLYDWKPTIDISKLSQYRLLFLSIGITLPNTLTKKNNK
;
A
#
# COMPACT_ATOMS: atom_id res chain seq x y z
N TRP A 1 15.48 37.51 25.58
CA TRP A 1 15.88 36.09 25.65
C TRP A 1 15.05 35.32 24.61
N LYS A 2 15.57 35.08 23.41
CA LYS A 2 14.98 34.15 22.48
C LYS A 2 15.70 32.80 22.68
N PRO A 3 15.10 31.80 23.27
CA PRO A 3 15.69 30.47 23.23
C PRO A 3 15.82 30.09 21.75
N THR A 4 17.03 29.82 21.30
CA THR A 4 17.28 29.24 19.97
C THR A 4 16.74 27.83 20.02
N ILE A 5 15.54 27.62 19.46
CA ILE A 5 14.98 26.28 19.31
C ILE A 5 15.83 25.56 18.24
N ASP A 6 16.42 24.46 18.64
CA ASP A 6 17.09 23.59 17.69
C ASP A 6 16.07 22.77 16.90
N ILE A 7 15.76 23.24 15.70
CA ILE A 7 14.81 22.59 14.78
C ILE A 7 15.30 21.21 14.36
N SER A 8 16.62 20.97 14.38
CA SER A 8 17.23 19.68 14.01
C SER A 8 17.39 18.71 15.18
N ALA A 9 16.94 19.08 16.39
CA ALA A 9 17.07 18.19 17.52
C ALA A 9 16.50 16.79 17.20
N ARG A 10 17.23 15.75 17.63
CA ARG A 10 16.84 14.35 17.42
C ARG A 10 16.63 14.00 15.95
N ASP A 11 17.58 14.35 15.09
CA ASP A 11 17.57 13.99 13.68
C ASP A 11 16.29 14.46 12.98
N GLU A 12 16.03 15.75 13.04
CA GLU A 12 14.88 16.40 12.39
C GLU A 12 13.53 15.89 12.91
N TYR A 13 13.43 15.46 14.16
CA TYR A 13 12.22 14.82 14.72
C TYR A 13 10.94 15.65 14.51
N ALA A 14 10.98 16.96 14.79
CA ALA A 14 9.82 17.84 14.63
C ALA A 14 9.33 17.87 13.18
N PHE A 15 10.27 17.91 12.23
CA PHE A 15 9.95 17.89 10.80
C PHE A 15 9.37 16.54 10.36
N ARG A 16 10.02 15.44 10.75
CA ARG A 16 9.53 14.09 10.42
C ARG A 16 8.14 13.85 10.98
N TRP A 17 7.88 14.28 12.23
CA TRP A 17 6.58 14.16 12.87
C TRP A 17 5.50 15.03 12.20
N ALA A 18 5.83 16.25 11.78
CA ALA A 18 4.94 17.10 11.02
C ALA A 18 4.59 16.49 9.64
N CYS A 19 5.57 15.84 8.98
CA CYS A 19 5.34 15.10 7.75
C CYS A 19 4.44 13.88 7.97
N PHE A 20 4.72 13.09 9.01
CA PHE A 20 3.91 11.91 9.39
C PHE A 20 2.43 12.26 9.59
N ASN A 21 2.14 13.40 10.24
CA ASN A 21 0.77 13.85 10.51
C ASN A 21 0.17 14.73 9.39
N GLY A 22 0.87 14.94 8.29
CA GLY A 22 0.36 15.70 7.16
C GLY A 22 0.21 17.21 7.37
N HIS A 23 0.90 17.76 8.36
CA HIS A 23 0.80 19.18 8.72
C HIS A 23 1.61 20.06 7.76
N LEU A 24 1.14 20.19 6.51
CA LEU A 24 1.85 20.88 5.43
C LEU A 24 2.34 22.29 5.81
N THR A 25 1.52 23.06 6.52
CA THR A 25 1.88 24.42 6.96
C THR A 25 3.08 24.40 7.90
N VAL A 26 3.09 23.45 8.87
CA VAL A 26 4.20 23.26 9.80
C VAL A 26 5.46 22.79 9.06
N VAL A 27 5.30 21.81 8.17
CA VAL A 27 6.39 21.29 7.33
C VAL A 27 7.05 22.43 6.53
N ARG A 28 6.26 23.28 5.88
CA ARG A 28 6.75 24.44 5.14
C ARG A 28 7.45 25.44 6.04
N GLN A 29 6.88 25.72 7.21
CA GLN A 29 7.45 26.68 8.14
C GLN A 29 8.80 26.22 8.71
N LEU A 30 8.91 24.93 9.09
CA LEU A 30 10.16 24.36 9.59
C LEU A 30 11.24 24.39 8.50
N TYR A 31 10.91 24.02 7.27
CA TYR A 31 11.82 24.07 6.14
C TYR A 31 12.24 25.52 5.78
N GLN A 32 11.32 26.47 5.90
CA GLN A 32 11.59 27.88 5.66
C GLN A 32 12.56 28.46 6.73
N TRP A 33 12.41 28.06 8.00
CA TRP A 33 13.32 28.46 9.08
C TRP A 33 14.69 27.79 8.95
N LYS A 34 14.74 26.57 8.43
CA LYS A 34 15.98 25.81 8.24
C LYS A 34 15.97 25.07 6.90
N PRO A 35 16.35 25.74 5.80
CA PRO A 35 16.38 25.11 4.46
C PRO A 35 17.41 23.96 4.35
N THR A 36 18.27 23.80 5.34
CA THR A 36 19.28 22.72 5.43
C THR A 36 18.77 21.48 6.13
N ILE A 37 17.45 21.38 6.43
CA ILE A 37 16.85 20.14 6.97
C ILE A 37 17.17 18.98 6.03
N ASP A 38 17.72 17.91 6.58
CA ASP A 38 17.93 16.69 5.80
C ASP A 38 16.64 15.88 5.70
N ILE A 39 15.99 15.99 4.55
CA ILE A 39 14.75 15.26 4.24
C ILE A 39 14.97 13.75 4.18
N SER A 40 16.23 13.31 3.94
CA SER A 40 16.59 11.89 3.75
C SER A 40 17.01 11.15 5.02
N VAL A 41 16.94 11.79 6.18
CA VAL A 41 17.29 11.14 7.44
C VAL A 41 16.54 9.80 7.56
N PHE A 42 17.27 8.76 8.03
CA PHE A 42 16.77 7.40 8.19
C PHE A 42 16.15 6.82 6.89
N ASP A 43 16.90 6.93 5.79
CA ASP A 43 16.52 6.36 4.50
C ASP A 43 15.12 6.81 4.06
N GLU A 44 14.98 8.13 3.93
CA GLU A 44 13.73 8.77 3.48
C GLU A 44 12.53 8.56 4.43
N GLU A 45 12.78 8.44 5.74
CA GLU A 45 11.71 8.12 6.72
C GLU A 45 10.54 9.11 6.64
N ALA A 46 10.82 10.42 6.59
CA ALA A 46 9.77 11.44 6.47
C ALA A 46 8.88 11.21 5.24
N PHE A 47 9.51 10.88 4.10
CA PHE A 47 8.80 10.63 2.86
C PHE A 47 7.99 9.31 2.92
N ARG A 48 8.60 8.22 3.39
CA ARG A 48 7.95 6.91 3.49
C ARG A 48 6.72 6.95 4.39
N TYR A 49 6.82 7.56 5.57
CA TYR A 49 5.68 7.67 6.48
C TYR A 49 4.60 8.65 5.99
N THR A 50 4.99 9.71 5.29
CA THR A 50 4.02 10.61 4.63
C THR A 50 3.21 9.86 3.57
N CYS A 51 3.86 8.96 2.80
CA CYS A 51 3.19 8.08 1.83
C CYS A 51 2.29 7.05 2.54
N ASN A 52 2.76 6.45 3.64
CA ASN A 52 2.02 5.51 4.47
C ASN A 52 0.69 6.10 4.98
N ASN A 53 0.69 7.38 5.33
CA ASN A 53 -0.48 8.06 5.86
C ASN A 53 -1.31 8.82 4.80
N GLY A 54 -0.92 8.73 3.53
CA GLY A 54 -1.69 9.27 2.42
C GLY A 54 -1.65 10.79 2.26
N HIS A 55 -0.70 11.48 2.87
CA HIS A 55 -0.61 12.94 2.84
C HIS A 55 -0.03 13.46 1.52
N LEU A 56 -0.74 13.30 0.42
CA LEU A 56 -0.30 13.59 -0.94
C LEU A 56 0.32 15.00 -1.10
N THR A 57 -0.26 16.00 -0.45
CA THR A 57 0.24 17.38 -0.53
C THR A 57 1.63 17.53 0.08
N VAL A 58 1.90 16.86 1.20
CA VAL A 58 3.21 16.82 1.83
C VAL A 58 4.18 15.97 0.99
N VAL A 59 3.74 14.81 0.48
CA VAL A 59 4.53 13.97 -0.44
C VAL A 59 5.04 14.78 -1.63
N ARG A 60 4.15 15.55 -2.27
CA ARG A 60 4.52 16.42 -3.39
C ARG A 60 5.49 17.52 -2.98
N GLN A 61 5.31 18.11 -1.81
CA GLN A 61 6.17 19.16 -1.30
C GLN A 61 7.58 18.64 -1.01
N LEU A 62 7.71 17.47 -0.37
CA LEU A 62 9.02 16.86 -0.10
C LEU A 62 9.76 16.53 -1.40
N TYR A 63 9.07 15.94 -2.37
CA TYR A 63 9.65 15.64 -3.69
C TYR A 63 10.05 16.92 -4.46
N GLN A 64 9.26 17.99 -4.35
CA GLN A 64 9.60 19.28 -4.97
C GLN A 64 10.89 19.88 -4.39
N TRP A 65 11.10 19.76 -3.07
CA TRP A 65 12.32 20.24 -2.43
C TRP A 65 13.53 19.33 -2.69
N LYS A 66 13.30 18.02 -2.79
CA LYS A 66 14.35 17.03 -3.04
C LYS A 66 13.92 16.04 -4.13
N PRO A 67 14.05 16.38 -5.42
CA PRO A 67 13.68 15.48 -6.52
C PRO A 67 14.55 14.19 -6.56
N THR A 68 15.65 14.17 -5.82
CA THR A 68 16.57 13.02 -5.69
C THR A 68 16.17 12.04 -4.59
N ILE A 69 15.00 12.23 -3.93
CA ILE A 69 14.46 11.25 -2.97
C ILE A 69 14.47 9.85 -3.61
N ASP A 70 15.04 8.89 -2.89
CA ASP A 70 14.95 7.50 -3.32
C ASP A 70 13.56 6.92 -3.02
N ILE A 71 12.69 6.99 -4.03
CA ILE A 71 11.32 6.42 -3.96
C ILE A 71 11.35 4.92 -3.67
N SER A 72 12.44 4.22 -4.07
CA SER A 72 12.61 2.77 -3.88
C SER A 72 13.28 2.37 -2.56
N ALA A 73 13.59 3.34 -1.71
CA ALA A 73 14.19 3.03 -0.42
C ALA A 73 13.43 1.93 0.33
N TYR A 74 14.15 1.04 0.98
CA TYR A 74 13.57 -0.11 1.69
C TYR A 74 12.65 -0.98 0.83
N GLN A 75 13.12 -1.37 -0.36
CA GLN A 75 12.38 -2.27 -1.25
C GLN A 75 10.97 -1.73 -1.56
N GLU A 76 10.93 -0.52 -2.12
CA GLU A 76 9.69 0.15 -2.51
C GLU A 76 8.75 0.44 -1.31
N SER A 77 9.29 0.65 -0.10
CA SER A 77 8.49 0.79 1.13
C SER A 77 7.42 1.87 1.02
N ALA A 78 7.75 3.06 0.49
CA ALA A 78 6.78 4.14 0.31
C ALA A 78 5.57 3.69 -0.55
N PHE A 79 5.85 2.98 -1.65
CA PHE A 79 4.83 2.48 -2.55
C PHE A 79 4.01 1.34 -1.91
N ARG A 80 4.68 0.37 -1.31
CA ARG A 80 4.02 -0.78 -0.66
C ARG A 80 3.08 -0.34 0.47
N LEU A 81 3.53 0.57 1.32
CA LEU A 81 2.72 1.11 2.41
C LEU A 81 1.53 1.94 1.91
N ALA A 82 1.74 2.79 0.90
CA ALA A 82 0.64 3.53 0.27
C ALA A 82 -0.42 2.57 -0.33
N CYS A 83 0.00 1.45 -0.92
CA CYS A 83 -0.91 0.41 -1.40
C CYS A 83 -1.64 -0.30 -0.25
N GLN A 84 -0.91 -0.68 0.80
CA GLN A 84 -1.45 -1.37 1.98
C GLN A 84 -2.57 -0.56 2.66
N TYR A 85 -2.40 0.76 2.73
CA TYR A 85 -3.39 1.65 3.38
C TYR A 85 -4.36 2.33 2.40
N GLY A 86 -4.33 1.95 1.13
CA GLY A 86 -5.33 2.35 0.14
C GLY A 86 -5.21 3.76 -0.40
N HIS A 87 -4.05 4.39 -0.27
CA HIS A 87 -3.81 5.77 -0.69
C HIS A 87 -3.56 5.89 -2.20
N LEU A 88 -4.59 5.62 -2.99
CA LEU A 88 -4.53 5.52 -4.46
C LEU A 88 -3.82 6.71 -5.13
N GLU A 89 -4.09 7.93 -4.69
CA GLU A 89 -3.50 9.11 -5.33
C GLU A 89 -2.00 9.23 -5.03
N VAL A 90 -1.56 8.80 -3.83
CA VAL A 90 -0.13 8.68 -3.51
C VAL A 90 0.51 7.60 -4.38
N VAL A 91 -0.13 6.41 -4.47
CA VAL A 91 0.32 5.30 -5.32
C VAL A 91 0.51 5.74 -6.78
N ARG A 92 -0.48 6.46 -7.33
CA ARG A 92 -0.40 7.01 -8.70
C ARG A 92 0.72 8.03 -8.84
N GLN A 93 0.92 8.87 -7.84
CA GLN A 93 1.95 9.90 -7.88
C GLN A 93 3.35 9.30 -7.84
N LEU A 94 3.58 8.30 -6.98
CA LEU A 94 4.86 7.59 -6.90
C LEU A 94 5.17 6.88 -8.22
N TYR A 95 4.22 6.16 -8.79
CA TYR A 95 4.38 5.49 -10.07
C TYR A 95 4.63 6.48 -11.22
N LYS A 96 3.99 7.65 -11.20
CA LYS A 96 4.23 8.71 -12.19
C LYS A 96 5.68 9.24 -12.14
N TRP A 97 6.25 9.40 -10.93
CA TRP A 97 7.62 9.85 -10.76
C TRP A 97 8.65 8.76 -11.08
N LYS A 98 8.33 7.51 -10.77
CA LYS A 98 9.19 6.35 -11.00
C LYS A 98 8.41 5.19 -11.64
N PRO A 99 8.19 5.20 -12.96
CA PRO A 99 7.47 4.12 -13.65
C PRO A 99 8.18 2.75 -13.58
N THR A 100 9.45 2.73 -13.15
CA THR A 100 10.25 1.52 -12.94
C THR A 100 10.10 0.91 -11.56
N ILE A 101 9.16 1.42 -10.72
CA ILE A 101 8.84 0.78 -9.42
C ILE A 101 8.56 -0.70 -9.63
N ASP A 102 9.21 -1.55 -8.85
CA ASP A 102 8.89 -2.97 -8.84
C ASP A 102 7.58 -3.22 -8.07
N ILE A 103 6.49 -3.30 -8.83
CA ILE A 103 5.15 -3.59 -8.29
C ILE A 103 5.10 -4.94 -7.57
N SER A 104 5.96 -5.90 -8.01
CA SER A 104 6.02 -7.26 -7.46
C SER A 104 7.03 -7.44 -6.33
N ALA A 105 7.67 -6.37 -5.90
CA ALA A 105 8.62 -6.46 -4.79
C ALA A 105 8.05 -7.22 -3.59
N ASN A 106 8.86 -8.10 -2.97
CA ASN A 106 8.47 -8.93 -1.83
C ASN A 106 7.25 -9.84 -2.11
N ASP A 107 7.32 -10.62 -3.17
CA ASP A 107 6.27 -11.58 -3.53
C ASP A 107 4.89 -10.93 -3.64
N GLU A 108 4.79 -9.91 -4.49
CA GLU A 108 3.55 -9.16 -4.72
C GLU A 108 3.00 -8.49 -3.45
N TYR A 109 3.87 -8.08 -2.51
CA TYR A 109 3.44 -7.54 -1.20
C TYR A 109 2.43 -6.39 -1.33
N ALA A 110 2.68 -5.41 -2.22
CA ALA A 110 1.78 -4.27 -2.42
C ALA A 110 0.37 -4.73 -2.83
N PHE A 111 0.29 -5.70 -3.74
CA PHE A 111 -0.96 -6.26 -4.21
C PHE A 111 -1.67 -7.08 -3.13
N ARG A 112 -0.94 -7.99 -2.47
CA ARG A 112 -1.49 -8.84 -1.41
C ARG A 112 -2.07 -8.01 -0.25
N MET A 113 -1.34 -6.98 0.20
CA MET A 113 -1.80 -6.12 1.30
C MET A 113 -2.98 -5.23 0.89
N ALA A 114 -3.00 -4.72 -0.34
CA ALA A 114 -4.16 -4.00 -0.85
C ALA A 114 -5.41 -4.90 -0.91
N CYS A 115 -5.27 -6.17 -1.28
CA CYS A 115 -6.35 -7.16 -1.24
C CYS A 115 -6.79 -7.48 0.20
N CYS A 116 -5.83 -7.73 1.08
CA CYS A 116 -6.07 -8.02 2.51
C CYS A 116 -6.87 -6.92 3.21
N ASN A 117 -6.62 -5.67 2.85
CA ASN A 117 -7.27 -4.50 3.45
C ASN A 117 -8.44 -3.95 2.62
N GLY A 118 -8.88 -4.64 1.57
CA GLY A 118 -10.09 -4.31 0.82
C GLY A 118 -9.96 -3.10 -0.11
N HIS A 119 -8.77 -2.68 -0.46
CA HIS A 119 -8.53 -1.48 -1.26
C HIS A 119 -8.71 -1.73 -2.78
N LEU A 120 -9.92 -2.08 -3.19
CA LEU A 120 -10.25 -2.48 -4.56
C LEU A 120 -9.72 -1.52 -5.64
N LYS A 121 -9.78 -0.21 -5.40
CA LYS A 121 -9.29 0.77 -6.37
C LYS A 121 -7.78 0.66 -6.58
N VAL A 122 -7.02 0.42 -5.52
CA VAL A 122 -5.57 0.18 -5.58
C VAL A 122 -5.30 -1.17 -6.29
N VAL A 123 -6.00 -2.23 -5.89
CA VAL A 123 -5.89 -3.57 -6.51
C VAL A 123 -6.08 -3.50 -8.03
N ARG A 124 -7.15 -2.83 -8.49
CA ARG A 124 -7.40 -2.63 -9.92
C ARG A 124 -6.32 -1.81 -10.61
N GLN A 125 -5.79 -0.80 -9.93
CA GLN A 125 -4.74 0.05 -10.49
C GLN A 125 -3.42 -0.72 -10.66
N LEU A 126 -3.02 -1.53 -9.65
CA LEU A 126 -1.83 -2.36 -9.73
C LEU A 126 -1.93 -3.39 -10.86
N TYR A 127 -3.06 -4.09 -10.94
CA TYR A 127 -3.32 -5.05 -12.02
C TYR A 127 -3.32 -4.40 -13.41
N LYS A 128 -3.86 -3.17 -13.52
CA LYS A 128 -3.83 -2.41 -14.78
C LYS A 128 -2.40 -2.09 -15.23
N TRP A 129 -1.50 -1.76 -14.29
CA TRP A 129 -0.10 -1.48 -14.63
C TRP A 129 0.71 -2.74 -14.89
N LYS A 130 0.40 -3.83 -14.19
CA LYS A 130 1.08 -5.11 -14.32
C LYS A 130 0.06 -6.26 -14.41
N PRO A 131 -0.51 -6.54 -15.59
CA PRO A 131 -1.47 -7.64 -15.75
C PRO A 131 -0.88 -9.04 -15.49
N THR A 132 0.45 -9.13 -15.41
CA THR A 132 1.20 -10.36 -15.09
C THR A 132 1.42 -10.56 -13.58
N ILE A 133 0.78 -9.74 -12.70
CA ILE A 133 0.80 -9.97 -11.25
C ILE A 133 0.39 -11.42 -10.96
N ASP A 134 1.19 -12.10 -10.15
CA ASP A 134 0.81 -13.44 -9.69
C ASP A 134 -0.21 -13.35 -8.55
N ILE A 135 -1.49 -13.49 -8.91
CA ILE A 135 -2.62 -13.47 -7.97
C ILE A 135 -2.49 -14.61 -6.95
N SER A 136 -1.82 -15.73 -7.32
CA SER A 136 -1.60 -16.88 -6.45
C SER A 136 -0.31 -16.82 -5.64
N SER A 137 0.43 -15.73 -5.73
CA SER A 137 1.66 -15.56 -4.95
C SER A 137 1.41 -15.86 -3.46
N ASN A 138 2.38 -16.55 -2.86
CA ASN A 138 2.35 -16.93 -1.45
C ASN A 138 1.08 -17.74 -1.08
N ASP A 139 0.85 -18.86 -1.82
CA ASP A 139 -0.27 -19.78 -1.59
C ASP A 139 -1.66 -19.10 -1.63
N GLU A 140 -1.87 -18.25 -2.63
CA GLU A 140 -3.13 -17.54 -2.83
C GLU A 140 -3.49 -16.55 -1.69
N MET A 141 -2.48 -16.07 -0.97
CA MET A 141 -2.66 -15.22 0.22
C MET A 141 -3.56 -14.01 -0.06
N ALA A 142 -3.45 -13.37 -1.23
CA ALA A 142 -4.29 -12.22 -1.60
C ALA A 142 -5.78 -12.57 -1.54
N PHE A 143 -6.16 -13.73 -2.08
CA PHE A 143 -7.54 -14.19 -2.12
C PHE A 143 -8.01 -14.67 -0.74
N ILE A 144 -7.19 -15.47 -0.06
CA ILE A 144 -7.50 -16.01 1.27
C ILE A 144 -7.75 -14.89 2.28
N MET A 145 -6.86 -13.89 2.32
CA MET A 145 -6.99 -12.77 3.27
C MET A 145 -8.15 -11.84 2.93
N ALA A 146 -8.45 -11.65 1.64
CA ALA A 146 -9.64 -10.92 1.23
C ALA A 146 -10.93 -11.64 1.67
N CYS A 147 -10.98 -12.98 1.59
CA CYS A 147 -12.08 -13.78 2.11
C CYS A 147 -12.19 -13.69 3.63
N PHE A 148 -11.06 -13.84 4.33
CA PHE A 148 -11.01 -13.81 5.80
C PHE A 148 -11.52 -12.45 6.35
N ASN A 149 -11.16 -11.36 5.69
CA ASN A 149 -11.57 -9.99 6.07
C ASN A 149 -12.89 -9.55 5.40
N GLU A 150 -13.60 -10.47 4.74
CA GLU A 150 -14.92 -10.24 4.12
C GLU A 150 -14.94 -9.12 3.06
N HIS A 151 -13.82 -8.91 2.37
CA HIS A 151 -13.72 -7.91 1.31
C HIS A 151 -14.34 -8.40 -0.01
N LEU A 152 -15.67 -8.58 -0.03
CA LEU A 152 -16.45 -9.21 -1.10
C LEU A 152 -16.11 -8.72 -2.51
N GLN A 153 -15.95 -7.41 -2.66
CA GLN A 153 -15.67 -6.80 -3.97
C GLN A 153 -14.26 -7.17 -4.47
N VAL A 154 -13.28 -7.29 -3.56
CA VAL A 154 -11.94 -7.74 -3.89
C VAL A 154 -11.96 -9.23 -4.24
N VAL A 155 -12.61 -10.06 -3.42
CA VAL A 155 -12.76 -11.51 -3.67
C VAL A 155 -13.35 -11.76 -5.05
N ARG A 156 -14.47 -11.08 -5.38
CA ARG A 156 -15.10 -11.19 -6.69
C ARG A 156 -14.15 -10.80 -7.81
N GLN A 157 -13.46 -9.68 -7.66
CA GLN A 157 -12.53 -9.19 -8.67
C GLN A 157 -11.35 -10.15 -8.91
N LEU A 158 -10.78 -10.73 -7.85
CA LEU A 158 -9.70 -11.69 -7.97
C LEU A 158 -10.16 -12.97 -8.67
N TYR A 159 -11.36 -13.45 -8.32
CA TYR A 159 -11.95 -14.62 -8.96
C TYR A 159 -12.28 -14.37 -10.45
N ASP A 160 -12.78 -13.18 -10.80
CA ASP A 160 -13.03 -12.80 -12.19
C ASP A 160 -11.74 -12.79 -13.03
N TRP A 161 -10.61 -12.40 -12.44
CA TRP A 161 -9.31 -12.41 -13.11
C TRP A 161 -8.66 -13.80 -13.15
N LYS A 162 -8.88 -14.62 -12.14
CA LYS A 162 -8.33 -15.98 -12.04
C LYS A 162 -9.37 -16.98 -11.53
N PRO A 163 -10.28 -17.46 -12.40
CA PRO A 163 -11.31 -18.43 -12.00
C PRO A 163 -10.74 -19.80 -11.56
N THR A 164 -9.44 -20.04 -11.82
CA THR A 164 -8.73 -21.27 -11.45
C THR A 164 -8.19 -21.27 -10.03
N ILE A 165 -8.45 -20.22 -9.23
CA ILE A 165 -8.09 -20.21 -7.80
C ILE A 165 -8.69 -21.42 -7.11
N ASP A 166 -7.87 -22.15 -6.33
CA ASP A 166 -8.33 -23.33 -5.58
C ASP A 166 -9.14 -22.90 -4.35
N ILE A 167 -10.45 -22.81 -4.54
CA ILE A 167 -11.40 -22.47 -3.48
C ILE A 167 -11.83 -23.70 -2.67
N SER A 168 -11.34 -24.91 -2.98
CA SER A 168 -11.72 -26.15 -2.27
C SER A 168 -11.29 -26.15 -0.80
N LYS A 169 -10.17 -25.52 -0.51
CA LYS A 169 -9.64 -25.35 0.86
C LYS A 169 -10.37 -24.28 1.68
N LEU A 170 -11.27 -23.53 1.05
CA LEU A 170 -11.97 -22.38 1.61
C LEU A 170 -13.45 -22.63 1.85
N SER A 171 -13.82 -23.90 2.12
CA SER A 171 -15.21 -24.33 2.30
C SER A 171 -15.96 -23.58 3.42
N GLN A 172 -15.24 -23.10 4.43
CA GLN A 172 -15.80 -22.26 5.50
C GLN A 172 -16.38 -20.92 4.98
N TYR A 173 -15.92 -20.43 3.81
CA TYR A 173 -16.41 -19.20 3.20
C TYR A 173 -17.51 -19.44 2.17
N ARG A 174 -18.15 -20.62 2.17
CA ARG A 174 -19.18 -20.99 1.18
C ARG A 174 -20.31 -19.96 1.08
N LEU A 175 -20.80 -19.45 2.21
CA LEU A 175 -21.86 -18.45 2.22
C LEU A 175 -21.40 -17.12 1.60
N LEU A 176 -20.17 -16.74 1.87
CA LEU A 176 -19.52 -15.59 1.25
C LEU A 176 -19.49 -15.75 -0.29
N PHE A 177 -19.01 -16.89 -0.79
CA PHE A 177 -18.93 -17.17 -2.21
C PHE A 177 -20.31 -17.13 -2.90
N LEU A 178 -21.33 -17.73 -2.26
CA LEU A 178 -22.69 -17.69 -2.76
C LEU A 178 -23.25 -16.26 -2.84
N SER A 179 -22.94 -15.41 -1.83
CA SER A 179 -23.43 -14.03 -1.80
C SER A 179 -22.87 -13.16 -2.94
N ILE A 180 -21.73 -13.55 -3.50
CA ILE A 180 -21.09 -12.86 -4.64
C ILE A 180 -21.19 -13.64 -5.94
N GLY A 181 -22.02 -14.69 -5.99
CA GLY A 181 -22.30 -15.49 -7.18
C GLY A 181 -21.16 -16.42 -7.61
N ILE A 182 -20.28 -16.82 -6.70
CA ILE A 182 -19.26 -17.85 -6.94
C ILE A 182 -19.84 -19.18 -6.47
N THR A 183 -19.97 -20.14 -7.39
CA THR A 183 -20.44 -21.50 -7.09
C THR A 183 -19.25 -22.40 -6.82
N LEU A 184 -19.26 -23.09 -5.65
CA LEU A 184 -18.28 -24.11 -5.36
C LEU A 184 -18.55 -25.36 -6.22
N PRO A 185 -17.51 -26.00 -6.78
CA PRO A 185 -17.67 -27.29 -7.45
C PRO A 185 -18.34 -28.31 -6.51
N ASN A 186 -19.25 -29.12 -7.03
CA ASN A 186 -20.07 -30.09 -6.27
C ASN A 186 -19.28 -31.21 -5.57
N THR A 187 -17.95 -31.20 -5.62
CA THR A 187 -17.08 -32.26 -5.05
C THR A 187 -17.03 -32.27 -3.54
N LEU A 188 -17.55 -31.23 -2.84
CA LEU A 188 -17.52 -31.13 -1.37
C LEU A 188 -18.78 -31.68 -0.67
N THR A 189 -19.77 -32.21 -1.41
CA THR A 189 -21.01 -32.76 -0.81
C THR A 189 -20.94 -34.26 -0.50
N LYS A 190 -19.82 -34.96 -0.75
CA LYS A 190 -19.72 -36.42 -0.62
C LYS A 190 -18.78 -36.91 0.48
N LYS A 191 -18.62 -36.23 1.61
CA LYS A 191 -17.86 -36.80 2.76
C LYS A 191 -18.53 -36.66 4.12
N ASN A 192 -19.86 -36.72 4.21
CA ASN A 192 -20.53 -36.92 5.48
C ASN A 192 -21.69 -37.93 5.32
N ASN A 193 -21.38 -39.16 4.91
CA ASN A 193 -22.24 -40.33 5.16
C ASN A 193 -21.35 -41.58 5.14
N LYS A 194 -20.69 -41.83 6.25
CA LYS A 194 -20.34 -43.16 6.75
C LYS A 194 -20.09 -43.08 8.23
#